data_30303a1ebb0ec9e342b8b92e763bcfb5
#
_entry.id   30303a1ebb0ec9e342b8b92e763bcfb5
#
_cell.length_a   1.000
_cell.length_b   1.000
_cell.length_c   1.000
_cell.angle_alpha   90.00
_cell.angle_beta   90.00
_cell.angle_gamma   90.00
#
_symmetry.space_group_name_H-M   'P 1'
#
loop_
_entity.id
_entity.type
_entity.pdbx_description
1 polymer ?
#
loop_
_entity_poly.entity_id
_entity_poly.type
_entity_poly.pdbx_seq_one_letter_code
_entity_poly.pdbx_strand_id
1 'polypeptide(L)'
;VIKPLLDFMQTMPAFVYLIPAVAFFGIGMVPGVFASVIFALPPTVRFTNLAIRQIPTELIEASDSFGGTGKQKLFKVELPLAKNTILAGVNQTIMLALSMVVTASMIGAPGLGRGVLSALQHADIGSGFVNGVSLVILAIIIDRLTQKLNQPLAKKTPVTAKEKRNKIMLWSALAAVILTAFVGNQVTKLQQSKKEKVNLAYVEWDSEVASTNVIAEALKEMGYDVTITPLDNAVMWKSVANGEADAMVSAWLP
;
A
#
# COMPACT_ATOMS: atom_id res chain seq x y z
N VAL A 1 23.50 -5.47 17.90
CA VAL A 1 23.93 -5.13 16.53
C VAL A 1 22.75 -4.66 15.67
N ILE A 2 21.55 -5.26 15.77
CA ILE A 2 20.38 -4.92 14.90
C ILE A 2 19.69 -3.60 15.31
N LYS A 3 19.67 -3.22 16.60
CA LYS A 3 18.99 -2.01 17.07
C LYS A 3 19.43 -0.73 16.35
N PRO A 4 20.72 -0.38 16.25
CA PRO A 4 21.15 0.84 15.53
C PRO A 4 20.71 0.87 14.07
N LEU A 5 20.69 -0.30 13.41
CA LEU A 5 20.23 -0.41 12.03
C LEU A 5 18.73 -0.11 11.91
N LEU A 6 17.92 -0.65 12.83
CA LEU A 6 16.48 -0.37 12.85
C LEU A 6 16.18 1.08 13.22
N ASP A 7 17.00 1.70 14.09
CA ASP A 7 16.89 3.11 14.44
C ASP A 7 17.21 3.98 13.22
N PHE A 8 18.30 3.67 12.51
CA PHE A 8 18.65 4.33 11.26
C PHE A 8 17.52 4.21 10.22
N MET A 9 16.99 3.00 10.02
CA MET A 9 15.87 2.79 9.09
C MET A 9 14.63 3.61 9.46
N GLN A 10 14.33 3.82 10.72
CA GLN A 10 13.14 4.61 11.11
C GLN A 10 13.36 6.12 11.07
N THR A 11 14.59 6.59 11.16
CA THR A 11 14.91 8.02 11.07
C THR A 11 14.99 8.52 9.64
N MET A 12 15.18 7.61 8.68
CA MET A 12 15.25 7.98 7.26
C MET A 12 13.86 8.37 6.73
N PRO A 13 13.73 9.51 6.04
CA PRO A 13 12.50 9.87 5.34
C PRO A 13 12.08 8.80 4.33
N ALA A 14 10.76 8.61 4.17
CA ALA A 14 10.19 7.60 3.28
C ALA A 14 10.72 7.68 1.83
N PHE A 15 10.94 8.89 1.32
CA PHE A 15 11.48 9.13 -0.02
C PHE A 15 12.87 8.52 -0.27
N VAL A 16 13.71 8.46 0.76
CA VAL A 16 15.08 7.95 0.61
C VAL A 16 15.08 6.48 0.21
N TYR A 17 14.04 5.72 0.57
CA TYR A 17 13.89 4.32 0.17
C TYR A 17 13.48 4.16 -1.29
N LEU A 18 12.81 5.15 -1.87
CA LEU A 18 12.38 5.10 -3.26
C LEU A 18 13.56 5.23 -4.25
N ILE A 19 14.56 6.04 -3.90
CA ILE A 19 15.71 6.30 -4.79
C ILE A 19 16.44 5.00 -5.21
N PRO A 20 16.96 4.19 -4.26
CA PRO A 20 17.60 2.93 -4.64
C PRO A 20 16.61 1.92 -5.25
N ALA A 21 15.35 1.89 -4.78
CA ALA A 21 14.35 1.00 -5.34
C ALA A 21 14.10 1.29 -6.83
N VAL A 22 14.00 2.57 -7.22
CA VAL A 22 13.87 2.97 -8.63
C VAL A 22 15.12 2.66 -9.42
N ALA A 23 16.31 2.86 -8.84
CA ALA A 23 17.57 2.56 -9.52
C ALA A 23 17.73 1.07 -9.89
N PHE A 24 17.19 0.16 -9.07
CA PHE A 24 17.27 -1.29 -9.31
C PHE A 24 16.10 -1.87 -10.10
N PHE A 25 14.89 -1.34 -9.91
CA PHE A 25 13.66 -1.94 -10.43
C PHE A 25 12.92 -1.08 -11.47
N GLY A 26 13.49 0.09 -11.84
CA GLY A 26 12.79 1.02 -12.72
C GLY A 26 11.70 1.81 -12.00
N ILE A 27 10.76 2.35 -12.76
CA ILE A 27 9.64 3.17 -12.29
C ILE A 27 8.38 2.31 -12.23
N GLY A 28 7.50 2.57 -11.27
CA GLY A 28 6.18 1.95 -11.21
C GLY A 28 5.88 1.21 -9.91
N MET A 29 5.08 0.15 -10.01
CA MET A 29 4.54 -0.56 -8.84
C MET A 29 5.62 -1.34 -8.05
N VAL A 30 6.55 -1.99 -8.75
CA VAL A 30 7.55 -2.89 -8.12
C VAL A 30 8.44 -2.15 -7.12
N PRO A 31 9.12 -1.03 -7.49
CA PRO A 31 9.94 -0.29 -6.55
C PRO A 31 9.12 0.30 -5.39
N GLY A 32 7.86 0.72 -5.65
CA GLY A 32 6.95 1.21 -4.62
C GLY A 32 6.64 0.15 -3.55
N VAL A 33 6.34 -1.08 -3.97
CA VAL A 33 6.10 -2.21 -3.04
C VAL A 33 7.37 -2.56 -2.27
N PHE A 34 8.51 -2.65 -2.96
CA PHE A 34 9.79 -3.00 -2.33
C PHE A 34 10.20 -1.97 -1.26
N ALA A 35 10.15 -0.69 -1.58
CA ALA A 35 10.43 0.39 -0.64
C ALA A 35 9.46 0.39 0.55
N SER A 36 8.17 0.14 0.30
CA SER A 36 7.15 0.05 1.35
C SER A 36 7.43 -1.09 2.34
N VAL A 37 7.84 -2.25 1.85
CA VAL A 37 8.19 -3.40 2.71
C VAL A 37 9.38 -3.08 3.59
N ILE A 38 10.46 -2.53 3.02
CA ILE A 38 11.68 -2.19 3.79
C ILE A 38 11.37 -1.11 4.83
N PHE A 39 10.65 -0.05 4.45
CA PHE A 39 10.27 1.04 5.34
C PHE A 39 9.39 0.58 6.51
N ALA A 40 8.46 -0.33 6.25
CA ALA A 40 7.49 -0.78 7.23
C ALA A 40 7.98 -1.93 8.13
N LEU A 41 9.13 -2.56 7.84
CA LEU A 41 9.65 -3.72 8.56
C LEU A 41 10.09 -3.45 10.01
N PRO A 42 10.72 -2.31 10.36
CA PRO A 42 11.30 -2.09 11.70
C PRO A 42 10.34 -2.28 12.88
N PRO A 43 9.07 -1.83 12.86
CA PRO A 43 8.14 -2.06 13.95
C PRO A 43 7.91 -3.54 14.25
N THR A 44 7.70 -4.37 13.24
CA THR A 44 7.50 -5.81 13.46
C THR A 44 8.68 -6.43 14.21
N VAL A 45 9.91 -6.10 13.81
CA VAL A 45 11.12 -6.61 14.48
C VAL A 45 11.22 -6.11 15.93
N ARG A 46 10.94 -4.82 16.16
CA ARG A 46 10.98 -4.21 17.50
C ARG A 46 9.92 -4.78 18.43
N PHE A 47 8.68 -4.86 17.98
CA PHE A 47 7.59 -5.40 18.79
C PHE A 47 7.79 -6.88 19.09
N THR A 48 8.34 -7.66 18.15
CA THR A 48 8.69 -9.07 18.38
C THR A 48 9.77 -9.20 19.46
N ASN A 49 10.84 -8.42 19.37
CA ASN A 49 11.89 -8.42 20.40
C ASN A 49 11.36 -7.96 21.77
N LEU A 50 10.52 -6.91 21.79
CA LEU A 50 9.90 -6.42 23.01
C LEU A 50 8.97 -7.47 23.62
N ALA A 51 8.13 -8.11 22.82
CA ALA A 51 7.18 -9.11 23.26
C ALA A 51 7.86 -10.31 23.96
N ILE A 52 8.96 -10.80 23.38
CA ILE A 52 9.73 -11.89 23.98
C ILE A 52 10.41 -11.45 25.28
N ARG A 53 10.94 -10.23 25.31
CA ARG A 53 11.62 -9.70 26.52
C ARG A 53 10.69 -9.35 27.68
N GLN A 54 9.41 -9.14 27.41
CA GLN A 54 8.40 -8.82 28.42
C GLN A 54 7.77 -10.06 29.05
N ILE A 55 8.14 -11.27 28.62
CA ILE A 55 7.67 -12.49 29.24
C ILE A 55 8.26 -12.58 30.66
N PRO A 56 7.41 -12.82 31.70
CA PRO A 56 7.89 -13.00 33.07
C PRO A 56 8.93 -14.12 33.16
N THR A 57 10.01 -13.84 33.90
CA THR A 57 11.13 -14.78 34.06
C THR A 57 10.69 -16.08 34.71
N GLU A 58 9.71 -16.02 35.61
CA GLU A 58 9.13 -17.16 36.32
C GLU A 58 8.55 -18.20 35.34
N LEU A 59 7.94 -17.76 34.21
CA LEU A 59 7.41 -18.66 33.21
C LEU A 59 8.52 -19.32 32.38
N ILE A 60 9.61 -18.60 32.17
CA ILE A 60 10.80 -19.13 31.47
C ILE A 60 11.50 -20.17 32.36
N GLU A 61 11.72 -19.88 33.64
CA GLU A 61 12.32 -20.77 34.63
C GLU A 61 11.46 -22.02 34.85
N ALA A 62 10.14 -21.88 34.92
CA ALA A 62 9.23 -23.03 34.96
C ALA A 62 9.39 -23.94 33.72
N SER A 63 9.47 -23.35 32.52
CA SER A 63 9.70 -24.12 31.30
C SER A 63 11.03 -24.87 31.31
N ASP A 64 12.07 -24.25 31.83
CA ASP A 64 13.40 -24.87 31.96
C ASP A 64 13.40 -26.00 33.01
N SER A 65 12.67 -25.83 34.11
CA SER A 65 12.49 -26.83 35.19
C SER A 65 11.77 -28.10 34.67
N PHE A 66 10.89 -27.98 33.65
CA PHE A 66 10.27 -29.11 32.98
C PHE A 66 11.18 -29.78 31.93
N GLY A 67 12.45 -29.37 31.81
CA GLY A 67 13.40 -29.95 30.86
C GLY A 67 13.15 -29.60 29.39
N GLY A 68 12.50 -28.48 29.14
CA GLY A 68 12.23 -27.99 27.78
C GLY A 68 13.51 -27.62 27.03
N THR A 69 13.66 -28.08 25.79
CA THR A 69 14.74 -27.58 24.92
C THR A 69 14.48 -26.14 24.49
N GLY A 70 15.54 -25.38 24.14
CA GLY A 70 15.41 -23.98 23.73
C GLY A 70 14.40 -23.77 22.57
N LYS A 71 14.31 -24.71 21.62
CA LYS A 71 13.30 -24.69 20.55
C LYS A 71 11.88 -24.89 21.10
N GLN A 72 11.71 -25.84 22.01
CA GLN A 72 10.39 -26.07 22.62
C GLN A 72 9.96 -24.88 23.45
N LYS A 73 10.85 -24.26 24.21
CA LYS A 73 10.62 -23.03 24.97
C LYS A 73 10.15 -21.91 24.04
N LEU A 74 10.88 -21.65 22.95
CA LEU A 74 10.53 -20.61 21.98
C LEU A 74 9.14 -20.84 21.37
N PHE A 75 8.88 -22.02 20.80
CA PHE A 75 7.66 -22.25 20.02
C PHE A 75 6.43 -22.58 20.88
N LYS A 76 6.61 -23.20 22.05
CA LYS A 76 5.48 -23.64 22.89
C LYS A 76 5.15 -22.68 24.04
N VAL A 77 6.10 -21.82 24.46
CA VAL A 77 5.92 -20.89 25.58
C VAL A 77 6.07 -19.44 25.14
N GLU A 78 7.23 -19.04 24.62
CA GLU A 78 7.54 -17.64 24.37
C GLU A 78 6.69 -17.06 23.25
N LEU A 79 6.64 -17.70 22.07
CA LEU A 79 5.85 -17.19 20.92
C LEU A 79 4.34 -17.15 21.19
N PRO A 80 3.71 -18.17 21.80
CA PRO A 80 2.29 -18.09 22.14
C PRO A 80 1.96 -16.97 23.14
N LEU A 81 2.83 -16.74 24.14
CA LEU A 81 2.66 -15.65 25.12
C LEU A 81 2.91 -14.27 24.49
N ALA A 82 3.90 -14.17 23.59
CA ALA A 82 4.27 -12.95 22.89
C ALA A 82 3.30 -12.57 21.75
N LYS A 83 2.44 -13.49 21.32
CA LYS A 83 1.59 -13.37 20.12
C LYS A 83 0.87 -12.03 20.01
N ASN A 84 0.22 -11.57 21.06
CA ASN A 84 -0.60 -10.35 21.00
C ASN A 84 0.25 -9.10 20.71
N THR A 85 1.43 -9.01 21.34
CA THR A 85 2.37 -7.90 21.13
C THR A 85 3.03 -7.98 19.76
N ILE A 86 3.37 -9.17 19.27
CA ILE A 86 3.89 -9.38 17.92
C ILE A 86 2.87 -8.91 16.87
N LEU A 87 1.62 -9.27 17.05
CA LEU A 87 0.55 -8.89 16.13
C LEU A 87 0.22 -7.39 16.19
N ALA A 88 0.42 -6.74 17.32
CA ALA A 88 0.40 -5.28 17.40
C ALA A 88 1.51 -4.65 16.53
N GLY A 89 2.70 -5.25 16.52
CA GLY A 89 3.79 -4.84 15.63
C GLY A 89 3.45 -5.04 14.14
N VAL A 90 2.83 -6.16 13.79
CA VAL A 90 2.34 -6.42 12.42
C VAL A 90 1.31 -5.36 12.00
N ASN A 91 0.36 -5.03 12.88
CA ASN A 91 -0.63 -4.00 12.62
C ASN A 91 0.03 -2.63 12.37
N GLN A 92 1.00 -2.25 13.18
CA GLN A 92 1.76 -1.01 12.99
C GLN A 92 2.52 -1.01 11.65
N THR A 93 3.09 -2.15 11.26
CA THR A 93 3.76 -2.32 9.95
C THR A 93 2.79 -2.11 8.80
N ILE A 94 1.58 -2.66 8.88
CA ILE A 94 0.54 -2.48 7.86
C ILE A 94 0.16 -0.99 7.73
N MET A 95 0.00 -0.28 8.84
CA MET A 95 -0.34 1.15 8.83
C MET A 95 0.78 1.98 8.20
N LEU A 96 2.04 1.68 8.47
CA LEU A 96 3.18 2.33 7.83
C LEU A 96 3.27 2.02 6.34
N ALA A 97 3.03 0.76 5.94
CA ALA A 97 2.99 0.38 4.53
C ALA A 97 1.88 1.13 3.77
N LEU A 98 0.71 1.31 4.37
CA LEU A 98 -0.39 2.09 3.79
C LEU A 98 -0.03 3.57 3.65
N SER A 99 0.70 4.16 4.59
CA SER A 99 1.17 5.54 4.47
C SER A 99 2.14 5.73 3.30
N MET A 100 2.91 4.70 2.96
CA MET A 100 3.82 4.71 1.80
C MET A 100 3.11 4.68 0.45
N VAL A 101 1.82 4.31 0.38
CA VAL A 101 1.08 4.22 -0.88
C VAL A 101 1.03 5.58 -1.61
N VAL A 102 0.84 6.67 -0.87
CA VAL A 102 0.85 8.03 -1.44
C VAL A 102 2.25 8.40 -1.92
N THR A 103 3.27 8.12 -1.11
CA THR A 103 4.67 8.40 -1.46
C THR A 103 5.12 7.59 -2.68
N ALA A 104 4.74 6.30 -2.76
CA ALA A 104 5.04 5.44 -3.89
C ALA A 104 4.37 5.92 -5.20
N SER A 105 3.24 6.63 -5.12
CA SER A 105 2.60 7.19 -6.31
C SER A 105 3.43 8.27 -6.99
N MET A 106 4.35 8.93 -6.27
CA MET A 106 5.28 9.91 -6.84
C MET A 106 6.29 9.29 -7.84
N ILE A 107 6.51 7.98 -7.74
CA ILE A 107 7.34 7.22 -8.69
C ILE A 107 6.50 6.42 -9.69
N GLY A 108 5.27 6.87 -9.94
CA GLY A 108 4.37 6.24 -10.92
C GLY A 108 3.65 4.98 -10.45
N ALA A 109 3.68 4.63 -9.15
CA ALA A 109 2.91 3.50 -8.65
C ALA A 109 1.39 3.79 -8.78
N PRO A 110 0.61 2.87 -9.41
CA PRO A 110 -0.83 3.06 -9.59
C PRO A 110 -1.59 2.82 -8.27
N GLY A 111 -2.81 3.35 -8.19
CA GLY A 111 -3.73 3.09 -7.07
C GLY A 111 -4.27 4.35 -6.42
N LEU A 112 -4.89 4.20 -5.23
CA LEU A 112 -5.53 5.31 -4.51
C LEU A 112 -4.54 6.44 -4.14
N GLY A 113 -3.28 6.12 -3.94
CA GLY A 113 -2.24 7.10 -3.66
C GLY A 113 -2.07 8.12 -4.78
N ARG A 114 -2.18 7.70 -6.05
CA ARG A 114 -2.10 8.58 -7.20
C ARG A 114 -3.23 9.60 -7.20
N GLY A 115 -4.46 9.19 -6.87
CA GLY A 115 -5.59 10.12 -6.77
C GLY A 115 -5.40 11.19 -5.70
N VAL A 116 -4.79 10.83 -4.56
CA VAL A 116 -4.44 11.80 -3.52
C VAL A 116 -3.33 12.73 -3.98
N LEU A 117 -2.28 12.19 -4.61
CA LEU A 117 -1.15 12.99 -5.11
C LEU A 117 -1.60 13.98 -6.19
N SER A 118 -2.36 13.51 -7.19
CA SER A 118 -2.90 14.35 -8.26
C SER A 118 -3.76 15.49 -7.69
N ALA A 119 -4.65 15.17 -6.76
CA ALA A 119 -5.47 16.18 -6.10
C ALA A 119 -4.65 17.23 -5.34
N LEU A 120 -3.54 16.83 -4.71
CA LEU A 120 -2.61 17.75 -4.07
C LEU A 120 -1.91 18.67 -5.08
N GLN A 121 -1.48 18.12 -6.21
CA GLN A 121 -0.77 18.86 -7.25
C GLN A 121 -1.66 19.90 -7.96
N HIS A 122 -2.95 19.55 -8.18
CA HIS A 122 -3.92 20.45 -8.79
C HIS A 122 -4.71 21.32 -7.79
N ALA A 123 -4.38 21.24 -6.48
CA ALA A 123 -5.15 21.90 -5.41
C ALA A 123 -6.68 21.59 -5.45
N ASP A 124 -7.05 20.40 -5.98
CA ASP A 124 -8.43 19.93 -6.04
C ASP A 124 -8.86 19.31 -4.71
N ILE A 125 -9.48 20.15 -3.86
CA ILE A 125 -9.94 19.75 -2.53
C ILE A 125 -10.99 18.64 -2.61
N GLY A 126 -11.88 18.67 -3.63
CA GLY A 126 -12.96 17.70 -3.81
C GLY A 126 -12.43 16.29 -4.08
N SER A 127 -11.61 16.13 -5.11
CA SER A 127 -10.97 14.86 -5.46
C SER A 127 -10.03 14.39 -4.35
N GLY A 128 -9.29 15.29 -3.72
CA GLY A 128 -8.41 14.98 -2.60
C GLY A 128 -9.15 14.41 -1.41
N PHE A 129 -10.30 14.97 -1.06
CA PHE A 129 -11.15 14.47 0.01
C PHE A 129 -11.69 13.06 -0.29
N VAL A 130 -12.23 12.83 -1.49
CA VAL A 130 -12.79 11.52 -1.88
C VAL A 130 -11.71 10.44 -1.88
N ASN A 131 -10.56 10.70 -2.51
CA ASN A 131 -9.44 9.74 -2.55
C ASN A 131 -8.84 9.50 -1.16
N GLY A 132 -8.69 10.56 -0.35
CA GLY A 132 -8.19 10.47 1.02
C GLY A 132 -9.11 9.65 1.91
N VAL A 133 -10.42 9.90 1.89
CA VAL A 133 -11.41 9.12 2.64
C VAL A 133 -11.41 7.65 2.19
N SER A 134 -11.31 7.38 0.90
CA SER A 134 -11.23 6.02 0.36
C SER A 134 -10.02 5.27 0.92
N LEU A 135 -8.87 5.93 1.01
CA LEU A 135 -7.65 5.35 1.60
C LEU A 135 -7.80 5.09 3.10
N VAL A 136 -8.43 6.01 3.83
CA VAL A 136 -8.72 5.84 5.27
C VAL A 136 -9.69 4.67 5.50
N ILE A 137 -10.74 4.53 4.69
CA ILE A 137 -11.68 3.41 4.78
C ILE A 137 -10.94 2.08 4.53
N LEU A 138 -10.08 2.02 3.51
CA LEU A 138 -9.26 0.85 3.24
C LEU A 138 -8.36 0.51 4.43
N ALA A 139 -7.71 1.50 5.02
CA ALA A 139 -6.86 1.33 6.20
C ALA A 139 -7.65 0.76 7.38
N ILE A 140 -8.87 1.29 7.66
CA ILE A 140 -9.75 0.79 8.72
C ILE A 140 -10.17 -0.66 8.45
N ILE A 141 -10.50 -1.01 7.21
CA ILE A 141 -10.90 -2.39 6.85
C ILE A 141 -9.75 -3.35 7.13
N ILE A 142 -8.54 -3.03 6.67
CA ILE A 142 -7.34 -3.87 6.87
C ILE A 142 -7.02 -3.99 8.37
N ASP A 143 -7.06 -2.88 9.11
CA ASP A 143 -6.84 -2.87 10.56
C ASP A 143 -7.85 -3.78 11.29
N ARG A 144 -9.14 -3.68 10.97
CA ARG A 144 -10.19 -4.53 11.55
C ARG A 144 -10.04 -6.01 11.21
N LEU A 145 -9.61 -6.32 9.99
CA LEU A 145 -9.32 -7.71 9.58
C LEU A 145 -8.14 -8.26 10.39
N THR A 146 -7.05 -7.50 10.49
CA THR A 146 -5.85 -7.91 11.24
C THR A 146 -6.16 -8.09 12.72
N GLN A 147 -6.93 -7.18 13.34
CA GLN A 147 -7.34 -7.29 14.74
C GLN A 147 -8.22 -8.53 14.99
N LYS A 148 -9.12 -8.88 14.05
CA LYS A 148 -9.95 -10.10 14.19
C LYS A 148 -9.13 -11.38 14.11
N LEU A 149 -8.13 -11.43 13.26
CA LEU A 149 -7.18 -12.56 13.20
C LEU A 149 -6.39 -12.71 14.51
N ASN A 150 -6.26 -11.60 15.24
CA ASN A 150 -5.49 -11.48 16.46
C ASN A 150 -6.27 -11.85 17.74
N GLN A 151 -7.60 -11.81 17.70
CA GLN A 151 -8.39 -12.16 18.86
C GLN A 151 -8.24 -13.66 19.17
N PRO A 152 -7.80 -14.03 20.39
CA PRO A 152 -7.92 -15.41 20.83
C PRO A 152 -9.40 -15.80 20.70
N LEU A 153 -9.66 -17.07 20.38
CA LEU A 153 -11.01 -17.64 20.37
C LEU A 153 -11.65 -17.49 21.76
N ALA A 154 -11.91 -16.25 22.16
CA ALA A 154 -12.66 -15.96 23.37
C ALA A 154 -14.04 -16.59 23.20
N LYS A 155 -14.48 -17.33 24.21
CA LYS A 155 -15.81 -17.95 24.30
C LYS A 155 -16.84 -16.98 23.73
N LYS A 156 -17.41 -17.35 22.58
CA LYS A 156 -18.48 -16.59 21.94
C LYS A 156 -19.62 -16.45 22.94
N THR A 157 -19.81 -15.24 23.47
CA THR A 157 -21.12 -14.89 24.02
C THR A 157 -22.15 -15.12 22.92
N PRO A 158 -23.29 -15.74 23.21
CA PRO A 158 -24.30 -16.03 22.19
C PRO A 158 -24.75 -14.71 21.55
N VAL A 159 -24.36 -14.50 20.31
CA VAL A 159 -24.75 -13.32 19.52
C VAL A 159 -26.24 -13.44 19.25
N THR A 160 -27.03 -12.48 19.70
CA THR A 160 -28.48 -12.42 19.50
C THR A 160 -28.77 -12.51 17.99
N ALA A 161 -29.76 -13.32 17.59
CA ALA A 161 -30.13 -13.59 16.19
C ALA A 161 -30.29 -12.30 15.34
N LYS A 162 -30.75 -11.22 15.96
CA LYS A 162 -30.91 -9.89 15.35
C LYS A 162 -29.57 -9.26 14.95
N GLU A 163 -28.55 -9.42 15.76
CA GLU A 163 -27.19 -8.89 15.50
C GLU A 163 -26.47 -9.68 14.41
N LYS A 164 -26.69 -10.99 14.36
CA LYS A 164 -26.19 -11.87 13.29
C LYS A 164 -26.81 -11.51 11.93
N ARG A 165 -28.11 -11.22 11.89
CA ARG A 165 -28.82 -10.79 10.68
C ARG A 165 -28.32 -9.45 10.14
N ASN A 166 -28.12 -8.47 11.02
CA ASN A 166 -27.59 -7.16 10.63
C ASN A 166 -26.15 -7.25 10.11
N LYS A 167 -25.30 -8.07 10.73
CA LYS A 167 -23.93 -8.31 10.23
C LYS A 167 -23.93 -8.98 8.85
N ILE A 168 -24.78 -9.98 8.63
CA ILE A 168 -24.91 -10.65 7.33
C ILE A 168 -25.39 -9.66 6.26
N MET A 169 -26.38 -8.82 6.57
CA MET A 169 -26.92 -7.83 5.66
C MET A 169 -25.87 -6.74 5.28
N LEU A 170 -25.04 -6.34 6.24
CA LEU A 170 -23.94 -5.39 6.00
C LEU A 170 -22.84 -6.00 5.12
N TRP A 171 -22.48 -7.26 5.37
CA TRP A 171 -21.48 -7.96 4.56
C TRP A 171 -21.98 -8.30 3.15
N SER A 172 -23.28 -8.63 3.00
CA SER A 172 -23.86 -8.85 1.68
C SER A 172 -23.97 -7.57 0.86
N ALA A 173 -24.27 -6.43 1.48
CA ALA A 173 -24.26 -5.13 0.81
C ALA A 173 -22.85 -4.74 0.37
N LEU A 174 -21.84 -4.95 1.23
CA LEU A 174 -20.44 -4.67 0.88
C LEU A 174 -19.93 -5.58 -0.25
N ALA A 175 -20.29 -6.86 -0.21
CA ALA A 175 -19.96 -7.81 -1.27
C ALA A 175 -20.65 -7.45 -2.60
N ALA A 176 -21.89 -6.97 -2.57
CA ALA A 176 -22.61 -6.51 -3.76
C ALA A 176 -21.94 -5.29 -4.39
N VAL A 177 -21.50 -4.31 -3.58
CA VAL A 177 -20.76 -3.13 -4.07
C VAL A 177 -19.42 -3.53 -4.70
N ILE A 178 -18.68 -4.44 -4.09
CA ILE A 178 -17.41 -4.94 -4.64
C ILE A 178 -17.64 -5.70 -5.96
N LEU A 179 -18.69 -6.52 -6.01
CA LEU A 179 -19.05 -7.28 -7.22
C LEU A 179 -19.47 -6.37 -8.37
N THR A 180 -20.28 -5.35 -8.11
CA THR A 180 -20.67 -4.37 -9.14
C THR A 180 -19.49 -3.55 -9.64
N ALA A 181 -18.58 -3.14 -8.76
CA ALA A 181 -17.35 -2.46 -9.16
C ALA A 181 -16.42 -3.37 -9.98
N PHE A 182 -16.30 -4.65 -9.61
CA PHE A 182 -15.49 -5.63 -10.32
C PHE A 182 -16.06 -5.95 -11.72
N VAL A 183 -17.37 -6.17 -11.81
CA VAL A 183 -18.06 -6.43 -13.09
C VAL A 183 -17.99 -5.21 -14.01
N GLY A 184 -18.23 -4.00 -13.47
CA GLY A 184 -18.08 -2.76 -14.22
C GLY A 184 -16.68 -2.59 -14.80
N ASN A 185 -15.65 -2.88 -14.03
CA ASN A 185 -14.25 -2.81 -14.47
C ASN A 185 -13.89 -3.89 -15.54
N GLN A 186 -14.52 -5.06 -15.47
CA GLN A 186 -14.32 -6.11 -16.49
C GLN A 186 -15.00 -5.76 -17.82
N VAL A 187 -16.20 -5.19 -17.77
CA VAL A 187 -16.93 -4.77 -18.98
C VAL A 187 -16.19 -3.64 -19.70
N THR A 188 -15.66 -2.65 -18.97
CA THR A 188 -14.84 -1.59 -19.58
C THR A 188 -13.54 -2.12 -20.18
N LYS A 189 -12.87 -3.09 -19.55
CA LYS A 189 -11.65 -3.73 -20.09
C LYS A 189 -11.92 -4.54 -21.37
N LEU A 190 -13.08 -5.20 -21.49
CA LEU A 190 -13.44 -5.97 -22.68
C LEU A 190 -13.76 -5.08 -23.89
N GLN A 191 -14.25 -3.86 -23.68
CA GLN A 191 -14.45 -2.88 -24.74
C GLN A 191 -13.14 -2.20 -25.18
N GLN A 192 -12.16 -2.07 -24.31
CA GLN A 192 -10.86 -1.45 -24.58
C GLN A 192 -9.86 -2.37 -25.31
N SER A 193 -10.10 -3.67 -25.36
CA SER A 193 -9.16 -4.69 -25.87
C SER A 193 -8.91 -4.68 -27.40
N LYS A 194 -9.49 -3.74 -28.16
CA LYS A 194 -9.34 -3.67 -29.63
C LYS A 194 -8.54 -2.46 -30.15
N LYS A 195 -8.13 -1.55 -29.26
CA LYS A 195 -7.40 -0.35 -29.69
C LYS A 195 -5.91 -0.48 -29.34
N GLU A 196 -5.07 0.00 -30.24
CA GLU A 196 -3.63 0.12 -29.98
C GLU A 196 -3.40 1.11 -28.83
N LYS A 197 -2.58 0.72 -27.87
CA LYS A 197 -2.38 1.51 -26.64
C LYS A 197 -1.23 2.47 -26.81
N VAL A 198 -1.43 3.71 -26.39
CA VAL A 198 -0.40 4.74 -26.35
C VAL A 198 -0.36 5.34 -24.93
N ASN A 199 0.81 5.33 -24.32
CA ASN A 199 1.05 5.92 -22.98
C ASN A 199 1.87 7.20 -23.13
N LEU A 200 1.27 8.35 -22.82
CA LEU A 200 1.93 9.65 -22.80
C LEU A 200 2.34 10.00 -21.36
N ALA A 201 3.63 10.24 -21.14
CA ALA A 201 4.13 10.75 -19.88
C ALA A 201 4.14 12.29 -19.90
N TYR A 202 3.81 12.94 -18.77
CA TYR A 202 3.81 14.39 -18.65
C TYR A 202 4.12 14.84 -17.21
N VAL A 203 4.61 16.08 -17.07
CA VAL A 203 4.75 16.76 -15.77
C VAL A 203 3.49 17.58 -15.50
N GLU A 204 3.03 17.65 -14.25
CA GLU A 204 1.79 18.34 -13.87
C GLU A 204 2.00 19.87 -13.79
N TRP A 205 2.52 20.47 -14.86
CA TRP A 205 2.53 21.92 -15.07
C TRP A 205 1.35 22.31 -15.96
N ASP A 206 0.68 23.41 -15.67
CA ASP A 206 -0.56 23.83 -16.36
C ASP A 206 -0.46 23.77 -17.89
N SER A 207 0.66 24.26 -18.46
CA SER A 207 0.91 24.26 -19.90
C SER A 207 1.08 22.85 -20.46
N GLU A 208 1.75 21.96 -19.73
CA GLU A 208 2.02 20.60 -20.17
C GLU A 208 0.79 19.70 -20.01
N VAL A 209 0.03 19.89 -18.94
CA VAL A 209 -1.29 19.26 -18.76
C VAL A 209 -2.20 19.60 -19.93
N ALA A 210 -2.29 20.87 -20.32
CA ALA A 210 -3.14 21.31 -21.42
C ALA A 210 -2.70 20.69 -22.75
N SER A 211 -1.41 20.77 -23.12
CA SER A 211 -0.88 20.24 -24.37
C SER A 211 -0.99 18.72 -24.46
N THR A 212 -0.70 18.02 -23.37
CA THR A 212 -0.81 16.54 -23.32
C THR A 212 -2.26 16.08 -23.48
N ASN A 213 -3.22 16.76 -22.86
CA ASN A 213 -4.63 16.43 -23.01
C ASN A 213 -5.12 16.66 -24.46
N VAL A 214 -4.70 17.75 -25.12
CA VAL A 214 -5.06 18.02 -26.52
C VAL A 214 -4.54 16.89 -27.43
N ILE A 215 -3.29 16.49 -27.27
CA ILE A 215 -2.71 15.41 -28.07
C ILE A 215 -3.38 14.06 -27.73
N ALA A 216 -3.67 13.80 -26.46
CA ALA A 216 -4.38 12.59 -26.06
C ALA A 216 -5.77 12.48 -26.68
N GLU A 217 -6.53 13.59 -26.75
CA GLU A 217 -7.84 13.59 -27.42
C GLU A 217 -7.71 13.40 -28.92
N ALA A 218 -6.74 14.03 -29.59
CA ALA A 218 -6.49 13.82 -31.00
C ALA A 218 -6.16 12.35 -31.32
N LEU A 219 -5.30 11.72 -30.50
CA LEU A 219 -4.97 10.30 -30.65
C LEU A 219 -6.18 9.38 -30.40
N LYS A 220 -7.04 9.72 -29.44
CA LYS A 220 -8.30 8.99 -29.20
C LYS A 220 -9.25 9.07 -30.39
N GLU A 221 -9.38 10.26 -31.00
CA GLU A 221 -10.16 10.44 -32.25
C GLU A 221 -9.60 9.63 -33.41
N MET A 222 -8.29 9.45 -33.47
CA MET A 222 -7.61 8.58 -34.43
C MET A 222 -7.81 7.07 -34.15
N GLY A 223 -8.42 6.73 -33.02
CA GLY A 223 -8.76 5.35 -32.66
C GLY A 223 -7.83 4.65 -31.70
N TYR A 224 -6.82 5.32 -31.16
CA TYR A 224 -5.93 4.78 -30.13
C TYR A 224 -6.57 4.71 -28.74
N ASP A 225 -6.09 3.79 -27.91
CA ASP A 225 -6.40 3.74 -26.46
C ASP A 225 -5.29 4.49 -25.70
N VAL A 226 -5.54 5.77 -25.42
CA VAL A 226 -4.52 6.67 -24.88
C VAL A 226 -4.60 6.74 -23.37
N THR A 227 -3.49 6.44 -22.71
CA THR A 227 -3.27 6.64 -21.27
C THR A 227 -2.30 7.81 -21.08
N ILE A 228 -2.64 8.75 -20.20
CA ILE A 228 -1.74 9.83 -19.78
C ILE A 228 -1.23 9.54 -18.36
N THR A 229 0.07 9.63 -18.16
CA THR A 229 0.71 9.30 -16.90
C THR A 229 1.47 10.50 -16.34
N PRO A 230 1.00 11.12 -15.24
CA PRO A 230 1.73 12.19 -14.59
C PRO A 230 2.95 11.64 -13.86
N LEU A 231 4.09 12.27 -14.07
CA LEU A 231 5.37 11.91 -13.48
C LEU A 231 6.15 13.16 -13.08
N ASP A 232 7.11 13.03 -12.19
CA ASP A 232 8.10 14.07 -11.96
C ASP A 232 9.03 14.23 -13.19
N ASN A 233 9.56 15.43 -13.42
CA ASN A 233 10.32 15.77 -14.63
C ASN A 233 11.47 14.77 -14.91
N ALA A 234 12.29 14.48 -13.91
CA ALA A 234 13.41 13.54 -14.08
C ALA A 234 12.96 12.10 -14.37
N VAL A 235 11.81 11.72 -13.80
CA VAL A 235 11.20 10.42 -13.96
C VAL A 235 10.54 10.29 -15.33
N MET A 236 9.88 11.33 -15.82
CA MET A 236 9.27 11.39 -17.15
C MET A 236 10.31 11.13 -18.25
N TRP A 237 11.42 11.82 -18.20
CA TRP A 237 12.53 11.61 -19.15
C TRP A 237 13.03 10.17 -19.17
N LYS A 238 13.25 9.60 -17.98
CA LYS A 238 13.73 8.24 -17.84
C LYS A 238 12.71 7.21 -18.30
N SER A 239 11.43 7.46 -18.07
CA SER A 239 10.33 6.61 -18.49
C SER A 239 10.26 6.48 -20.02
N VAL A 240 10.39 7.60 -20.75
CA VAL A 240 10.41 7.59 -22.21
C VAL A 240 11.72 6.96 -22.73
N ALA A 241 12.86 7.28 -22.14
CA ALA A 241 14.14 6.72 -22.54
C ALA A 241 14.22 5.19 -22.37
N ASN A 242 13.53 4.64 -21.35
CA ASN A 242 13.50 3.21 -21.09
C ASN A 242 12.36 2.49 -21.85
N GLY A 243 11.50 3.20 -22.59
CA GLY A 243 10.33 2.62 -23.28
C GLY A 243 9.18 2.24 -22.33
N GLU A 244 9.13 2.80 -21.12
CA GLU A 244 8.01 2.62 -20.17
C GLU A 244 6.82 3.53 -20.51
N ALA A 245 7.10 4.65 -21.17
CA ALA A 245 6.12 5.51 -21.84
C ALA A 245 6.50 5.66 -23.31
N ASP A 246 5.49 5.80 -24.19
CA ASP A 246 5.71 5.86 -25.63
C ASP A 246 6.20 7.25 -26.07
N ALA A 247 5.69 8.29 -25.42
CA ALA A 247 6.08 9.66 -25.73
C ALA A 247 5.82 10.63 -24.56
N MET A 248 6.44 11.82 -24.66
CA MET A 248 6.14 13.02 -23.89
C MET A 248 5.90 14.18 -24.83
N VAL A 249 5.05 15.14 -24.43
CA VAL A 249 4.63 16.24 -25.31
C VAL A 249 5.59 17.41 -25.24
N SER A 250 6.19 17.68 -24.11
CA SER A 250 7.15 18.76 -23.92
C SER A 250 8.41 18.29 -23.22
N ALA A 251 9.54 18.76 -23.70
CA ALA A 251 10.85 18.51 -23.16
C ALA A 251 11.49 19.86 -22.78
N TRP A 252 11.51 20.17 -21.49
CA TRP A 252 12.25 21.32 -20.99
C TRP A 252 13.72 20.91 -20.83
N LEU A 253 14.54 21.34 -21.78
CA LEU A 253 15.99 21.17 -21.71
C LEU A 253 16.57 22.32 -20.88
N PRO A 254 17.62 22.05 -20.05
CA PRO A 254 18.33 23.08 -19.31
C PRO A 254 19.10 24.04 -20.23
#